data_b1e64840cb618743354b01e865ec634c
#
_entry.id   b1e64840cb618743354b01e865ec634c
#
_cell.length_a   1.000
_cell.length_b   1.000
_cell.length_c   1.000
_cell.angle_alpha   90.00
_cell.angle_beta   90.00
_cell.angle_gamma   90.00
#
_symmetry.space_group_name_H-M   'P 1'
#
loop_
_entity.id
_entity.type
_entity.pdbx_description
1 polymer ?
#
loop_
_entity_poly.entity_id
_entity_poly.type
_entity_poly.pdbx_seq_one_letter_code
_entity_poly.pdbx_strand_id
1 'polypeptide(L)'
;RHYGTMSEAHVTLYTTTWCPFCQKLVKNLDRTNTPYVNIDVEDDLEAAEWVKSVNDGNRVVPTVRYSDGSYATNPPASEVRAKVEELSN
;
A
#
# COMPACT_ATOMS: atom_id res chain seq x y z
N ARG A 1 -17.59 9.87 13.40
CA ARG A 1 -16.87 8.68 13.39
C ARG A 1 -15.39 8.85 13.27
N HIS A 2 -14.66 8.08 13.90
CA HIS A 2 -13.24 8.21 13.83
C HIS A 2 -12.67 7.25 12.84
N TYR A 3 -11.55 7.53 12.45
CA TYR A 3 -10.89 6.77 11.54
C TYR A 3 -9.63 6.49 12.00
N GLY A 4 -8.77 6.10 11.32
CA GLY A 4 -7.49 5.76 11.73
C GLY A 4 -7.43 4.43 12.41
N THR A 5 -8.51 3.74 12.46
CA THR A 5 -8.45 2.38 12.96
C THR A 5 -7.99 1.52 11.82
N MET A 6 -7.16 0.54 12.13
CA MET A 6 -6.63 -0.35 11.12
C MET A 6 -7.72 -1.13 10.41
N SER A 7 -8.83 -1.37 11.08
CA SER A 7 -9.92 -2.11 10.48
C SER A 7 -10.60 -1.32 9.35
N GLU A 8 -10.34 -0.01 9.26
CA GLU A 8 -10.91 0.80 8.21
C GLU A 8 -10.06 0.78 6.94
N ALA A 9 -8.84 0.33 7.04
CA ALA A 9 -7.93 0.35 5.91
C ALA A 9 -8.06 -0.93 5.09
N HIS A 10 -8.27 -0.80 3.81
CA HIS A 10 -8.37 -1.96 2.91
C HIS A 10 -7.12 -2.13 2.06
N VAL A 11 -6.11 -1.32 2.29
CA VAL A 11 -4.86 -1.43 1.54
C VAL A 11 -3.67 -1.22 2.45
N THR A 12 -2.63 -2.04 2.26
CA THR A 12 -1.36 -1.89 2.94
C THR A 12 -0.32 -1.55 1.88
N LEU A 13 0.43 -0.49 2.11
CA LEU A 13 1.48 -0.05 1.20
C LEU A 13 2.81 -0.55 1.73
N TYR A 14 3.60 -1.16 0.85
CA TYR A 14 4.94 -1.60 1.20
C TYR A 14 5.91 -0.65 0.49
N THR A 15 6.62 0.15 1.26
CA THR A 15 7.38 1.29 0.73
C THR A 15 8.77 1.39 1.33
N THR A 16 9.53 2.38 0.86
CA THR A 16 10.76 2.82 1.53
C THR A 16 10.69 4.34 1.65
N THR A 17 11.45 4.90 2.59
CA THR A 17 11.38 6.34 2.85
C THR A 17 12.01 7.17 1.74
N TRP A 18 12.93 6.57 0.97
CA TRP A 18 13.65 7.32 -0.06
C TRP A 18 13.05 7.19 -1.46
N CYS A 19 12.02 6.42 -1.62
CA CYS A 19 11.44 6.12 -2.93
C CYS A 19 10.48 7.21 -3.40
N PRO A 20 10.78 7.91 -4.50
CA PRO A 20 9.88 8.98 -4.99
C PRO A 20 8.50 8.48 -5.38
N PHE A 21 8.43 7.28 -5.96
CA PHE A 21 7.14 6.71 -6.35
C PHE A 21 6.29 6.40 -5.13
N CYS A 22 6.92 5.93 -4.04
CA CYS A 22 6.22 5.65 -2.80
C CYS A 22 5.70 6.95 -2.18
N GLN A 23 6.53 7.99 -2.17
CA GLN A 23 6.15 9.28 -1.61
C GLN A 23 4.98 9.89 -2.37
N LYS A 24 5.00 9.77 -3.69
CA LYS A 24 3.94 10.30 -4.54
C LYS A 24 2.62 9.56 -4.27
N LEU A 25 2.68 8.25 -4.14
CA LEU A 25 1.49 7.45 -3.86
C LEU A 25 0.88 7.84 -2.52
N VAL A 26 1.69 7.91 -1.48
CA VAL A 26 1.24 8.28 -0.15
C VAL A 26 0.62 9.68 -0.16
N LYS A 27 1.29 10.62 -0.81
CA LYS A 27 0.79 11.98 -0.88
C LYS A 27 -0.57 12.07 -1.56
N ASN A 28 -0.75 11.34 -2.64
CA ASN A 28 -2.02 11.33 -3.35
C ASN A 28 -3.14 10.67 -2.56
N LEU A 29 -2.82 9.60 -1.82
CA LEU A 29 -3.82 8.95 -0.98
C LEU A 29 -4.19 9.84 0.19
N ASP A 30 -3.24 10.56 0.77
CA ASP A 30 -3.50 11.49 1.85
C ASP A 30 -4.41 12.63 1.37
N ARG A 31 -4.13 13.14 0.18
CA ARG A 31 -4.90 14.25 -0.37
C ARG A 31 -6.35 13.90 -0.61
N THR A 32 -6.62 12.64 -0.89
CA THR A 32 -7.98 12.17 -1.16
C THR A 32 -8.61 11.47 0.04
N ASN A 33 -7.97 11.56 1.20
CA ASN A 33 -8.47 10.95 2.45
C ASN A 33 -8.71 9.45 2.32
N THR A 34 -7.86 8.77 1.57
CA THR A 34 -7.97 7.32 1.40
C THR A 34 -7.20 6.64 2.52
N PRO A 35 -7.86 5.82 3.35
CA PRO A 35 -7.15 5.16 4.46
C PRO A 35 -6.22 4.07 3.97
N TYR A 36 -5.06 3.94 4.62
CA TYR A 36 -4.08 2.92 4.27
C TYR A 36 -3.19 2.63 5.47
N VAL A 37 -2.50 1.49 5.41
CA VAL A 37 -1.43 1.16 6.34
C VAL A 37 -0.15 1.24 5.54
N ASN A 38 0.87 1.90 6.06
CA ASN A 38 2.15 2.04 5.37
C ASN A 38 3.23 1.30 6.15
N ILE A 39 3.88 0.35 5.50
CA ILE A 39 4.95 -0.44 6.12
C ILE A 39 6.25 -0.18 5.38
N ASP A 40 7.29 0.21 6.12
CA ASP A 40 8.61 0.41 5.55
C ASP A 40 9.31 -0.95 5.50
N VAL A 41 9.58 -1.44 4.29
CA VAL A 41 10.17 -2.75 4.12
C VAL A 41 11.62 -2.83 4.58
N GLU A 42 12.24 -1.70 4.85
CA GLU A 42 13.60 -1.70 5.39
C GLU A 42 13.59 -1.94 6.90
N ASP A 43 12.45 -1.68 7.53
CA ASP A 43 12.30 -1.89 8.97
C ASP A 43 11.58 -3.20 9.30
N ASP A 44 11.00 -3.85 8.30
CA ASP A 44 10.20 -5.05 8.51
C ASP A 44 10.64 -6.13 7.53
N LEU A 45 11.45 -7.06 7.99
CA LEU A 45 11.99 -8.11 7.13
C LEU A 45 10.93 -9.05 6.61
N GLU A 46 9.90 -9.30 7.40
CA GLU A 46 8.83 -10.18 6.98
C GLU A 46 8.05 -9.55 5.82
N ALA A 47 7.80 -8.25 5.92
CA ALA A 47 7.14 -7.51 4.85
C ALA A 47 8.00 -7.51 3.58
N ALA A 48 9.32 -7.34 3.74
CA ALA A 48 10.24 -7.37 2.60
C ALA A 48 10.20 -8.72 1.91
N GLU A 49 10.14 -9.80 2.69
CA GLU A 49 10.08 -11.15 2.12
C GLU A 49 8.79 -11.37 1.33
N TRP A 50 7.68 -10.87 1.86
CA TRP A 50 6.42 -10.97 1.12
C TRP A 50 6.48 -10.20 -0.20
N VAL A 51 7.03 -8.99 -0.18
CA VAL A 51 7.17 -8.18 -1.40
C VAL A 51 8.00 -8.93 -2.44
N LYS A 52 9.09 -9.56 -2.01
CA LYS A 52 9.94 -10.33 -2.91
C LYS A 52 9.19 -11.53 -3.47
N SER A 53 8.36 -12.17 -2.66
CA SER A 53 7.65 -13.37 -3.07
C SER A 53 6.65 -13.11 -4.20
N VAL A 54 6.12 -11.89 -4.30
CA VAL A 54 5.16 -11.54 -5.35
C VAL A 54 5.78 -10.76 -6.50
N ASN A 55 7.11 -10.55 -6.46
CA ASN A 55 7.83 -9.80 -7.49
C ASN A 55 9.07 -10.56 -7.96
N ASP A 56 8.95 -11.86 -8.10
CA ASP A 56 10.02 -12.73 -8.63
C ASP A 56 11.34 -12.61 -7.86
N GLY A 57 11.26 -12.45 -6.54
CA GLY A 57 12.44 -12.34 -5.70
C GLY A 57 13.00 -10.95 -5.58
N ASN A 58 12.35 -9.95 -6.19
CA ASN A 58 12.83 -8.57 -6.16
C ASN A 58 12.07 -7.73 -5.15
N ARG A 59 12.80 -6.85 -4.48
CA ARG A 59 12.17 -5.92 -3.53
C ARG A 59 11.70 -4.69 -4.30
N VAL A 60 10.51 -4.78 -4.88
CA VAL A 60 9.94 -3.68 -5.68
C VAL A 60 9.03 -2.83 -4.79
N VAL A 61 9.22 -1.54 -4.79
CA VAL A 61 8.38 -0.62 -4.04
C VAL A 61 7.93 0.52 -4.94
N PRO A 62 6.72 1.04 -4.79
CA PRO A 62 5.69 0.56 -3.86
C PRO A 62 5.00 -0.70 -4.37
N THR A 63 4.73 -1.63 -3.49
CA THR A 63 3.86 -2.77 -3.77
C THR A 63 2.72 -2.63 -2.78
N VAL A 64 1.50 -2.88 -3.20
CA VAL A 64 0.34 -2.74 -2.32
C VAL A 64 -0.38 -4.06 -2.21
N ARG A 65 -0.99 -4.29 -1.05
CA ARG A 65 -1.77 -5.48 -0.80
C ARG A 65 -3.12 -5.05 -0.28
N TYR A 66 -4.17 -5.61 -0.84
CA TYR A 66 -5.53 -5.25 -0.46
C TYR A 66 -6.12 -6.25 0.51
N SER A 67 -7.17 -5.84 1.21
CA SER A 67 -7.81 -6.68 2.23
C SER A 67 -8.44 -7.95 1.67
N ASP A 68 -8.69 -8.01 0.37
CA ASP A 68 -9.22 -9.23 -0.25
C ASP A 68 -8.11 -10.21 -0.66
N GLY A 69 -6.86 -9.89 -0.35
CA GLY A 69 -5.73 -10.74 -0.67
C GLY A 69 -5.04 -10.43 -2.00
N SER A 70 -5.63 -9.58 -2.82
CA SER A 70 -5.02 -9.21 -4.09
C SER A 70 -3.90 -8.20 -3.85
N TYR A 71 -3.04 -8.00 -4.84
CA TYR A 71 -1.93 -7.06 -4.72
C TYR A 71 -1.63 -6.43 -6.08
N ALA A 72 -0.87 -5.37 -6.06
CA ALA A 72 -0.43 -4.69 -7.29
C ALA A 72 0.94 -4.10 -7.06
N THR A 73 1.75 -4.05 -8.13
CA THR A 73 3.10 -3.50 -8.05
C THR A 73 3.11 -2.13 -8.73
N ASN A 74 3.54 -1.13 -7.98
CA ASN A 74 3.62 0.25 -8.45
C ASN A 74 2.33 0.73 -9.12
N PRO A 75 1.16 0.58 -8.46
CA PRO A 75 -0.08 1.03 -9.06
C PRO A 75 -0.23 2.55 -8.97
N PRO A 76 -0.98 3.16 -9.90
CA PRO A 76 -1.28 4.58 -9.75
C PRO A 76 -2.26 4.78 -8.60
N ALA A 77 -2.24 5.96 -8.00
CA ALA A 77 -3.10 6.27 -6.86
C ALA A 77 -4.58 6.11 -7.21
N SER A 78 -4.97 6.44 -8.44
CA SER A 78 -6.37 6.31 -8.87
C SER A 78 -6.84 4.86 -8.81
N GLU A 79 -5.97 3.93 -9.16
CA GLU A 79 -6.31 2.50 -9.10
C GLU A 79 -6.46 2.05 -7.65
N VAL A 80 -5.56 2.51 -6.78
CA VAL A 80 -5.63 2.16 -5.36
C VAL A 80 -6.92 2.71 -4.74
N ARG A 81 -7.26 3.96 -5.04
CA ARG A 81 -8.49 4.56 -4.52
C ARG A 81 -9.73 3.80 -4.98
N ALA A 82 -9.77 3.43 -6.26
CA ALA A 82 -10.91 2.70 -6.80
C ALA A 82 -11.08 1.35 -6.11
N LYS A 83 -9.97 0.65 -5.89
CA LYS A 83 -10.01 -0.65 -5.24
C LYS A 83 -10.44 -0.54 -3.77
N VAL A 84 -9.92 0.46 -3.07
CA VAL A 84 -10.30 0.70 -1.67
C VAL A 84 -11.80 1.01 -1.59
N GLU A 85 -12.30 1.83 -2.50
CA GLU A 85 -13.70 2.17 -2.52
C GLU A 85 -14.57 0.93 -2.79
N GLU A 86 -14.15 0.10 -3.71
CA GLU A 86 -14.83 -1.15 -4.00
C GLU A 86 -14.89 -2.05 -2.77
N LEU A 87 -13.78 -2.16 -2.04
CA LEU A 87 -13.71 -3.03 -0.86
C LEU A 87 -14.45 -2.47 0.34
N SER A 88 -14.71 -1.16 0.34
CA SER A 88 -15.41 -0.51 1.45
C SER A 88 -16.93 -0.62 1.34
N ASN A 89 -17.43 -1.04 0.21
CA ASN A 89 -18.88 -1.14 0.00
C ASN A 89 -19.47 -2.48 0.38
#